data_f796aff33f1d153735aa4403ab8e60f6
#
_entry.id   f796aff33f1d153735aa4403ab8e60f6
#
_cell.length_a   1.000
_cell.length_b   1.000
_cell.length_c   1.000
_cell.angle_alpha   90.00
_cell.angle_beta   90.00
_cell.angle_gamma   90.00
#
_symmetry.space_group_name_H-M   'P 1'
#
loop_
_entity.id
_entity.type
_entity.pdbx_description
1 polymer ?
#
loop_
_entity_poly.entity_id
_entity_poly.type
_entity_poly.pdbx_seq_one_letter_code
_entity_poly.pdbx_strand_id
1 'polypeptide(L)'
;MSNKFFTFLIMGVAASGKTTIAEKLAEKINSFLIEGDDYHTKENIYKMSSGVPLNDSDRYEWLIKIKNEILKRNKKQNLVVTCSALKEKYRTLLGPQNFNLVYLKVSKKTAHQRIRSRQGHFMPDSLVDSQFAILEEPQKSIVLDESLNTNEMVKKLVSIYKSTYQ
;
A
#
# COMPACT_ATOMS: atom_id res chain seq x y z
N MET A 1 -17.01 -8.42 18.81
CA MET A 1 -16.74 -7.05 19.25
C MET A 1 -16.30 -6.22 18.05
N SER A 2 -16.98 -5.13 17.78
CA SER A 2 -16.57 -4.24 16.71
C SER A 2 -15.20 -3.65 17.05
N ASN A 3 -14.25 -3.67 16.12
CA ASN A 3 -12.99 -2.98 16.29
C ASN A 3 -13.28 -1.49 16.50
N LYS A 4 -12.87 -0.96 17.64
CA LYS A 4 -13.03 0.46 17.97
C LYS A 4 -12.24 1.36 17.02
N PHE A 5 -11.25 0.83 16.33
CA PHE A 5 -10.34 1.57 15.49
C PHE A 5 -10.36 1.03 14.05
N PHE A 6 -10.19 1.93 13.12
CA PHE A 6 -10.24 1.68 11.68
C PHE A 6 -8.83 1.47 11.13
N THR A 7 -8.70 0.55 10.15
CA THR A 7 -7.44 0.36 9.42
C THR A 7 -7.72 0.37 7.93
N PHE A 8 -7.10 1.30 7.20
CA PHE A 8 -6.97 1.26 5.75
C PHE A 8 -5.66 0.59 5.37
N LEU A 9 -5.72 -0.37 4.47
CA LEU A 9 -4.54 -0.91 3.78
C LEU A 9 -4.58 -0.44 2.33
N ILE A 10 -3.64 0.44 1.96
CA ILE A 10 -3.54 1.00 0.62
C ILE A 10 -2.49 0.21 -0.15
N MET A 11 -2.94 -0.52 -1.18
CA MET A 11 -2.10 -1.37 -2.02
C MET A 11 -2.01 -0.86 -3.46
N GLY A 12 -1.02 -1.34 -4.16
CA GLY A 12 -0.80 -1.07 -5.58
C GLY A 12 0.67 -1.25 -5.98
N VAL A 13 0.92 -1.22 -7.27
CA VAL A 13 2.27 -1.30 -7.82
C VAL A 13 3.11 -0.08 -7.45
N ALA A 14 4.41 -0.15 -7.72
CA ALA A 14 5.30 1.00 -7.59
C ALA A 14 4.75 2.22 -8.37
N ALA A 15 4.89 3.39 -7.82
CA ALA A 15 4.41 4.66 -8.40
C ALA A 15 2.88 4.75 -8.60
N SER A 16 2.11 3.94 -7.91
CA SER A 16 0.63 4.07 -7.93
C SER A 16 0.11 5.25 -7.10
N GLY A 17 0.94 5.86 -6.27
CA GLY A 17 0.57 7.01 -5.43
C GLY A 17 0.22 6.67 -3.99
N LYS A 18 0.57 5.47 -3.52
CA LYS A 18 0.24 4.99 -2.16
C LYS A 18 0.63 5.96 -1.07
N THR A 19 1.89 6.39 -1.04
CA THR A 19 2.41 7.27 0.01
C THR A 19 1.68 8.60 0.04
N THR A 20 1.49 9.23 -1.11
CA THR A 20 0.79 10.52 -1.22
C THR A 20 -0.64 10.45 -0.71
N ILE A 21 -1.39 9.43 -1.12
CA ILE A 21 -2.77 9.20 -0.66
C ILE A 21 -2.79 8.92 0.85
N ALA A 22 -1.89 8.04 1.31
CA ALA A 22 -1.83 7.64 2.70
C ALA A 22 -1.52 8.80 3.65
N GLU A 23 -0.56 9.66 3.31
CA GLU A 23 -0.20 10.83 4.11
C GLU A 23 -1.39 11.79 4.26
N LYS A 24 -2.03 12.13 3.13
CA LYS A 24 -3.20 13.03 3.14
C LYS A 24 -4.39 12.43 3.88
N LEU A 25 -4.64 11.14 3.69
CA LEU A 25 -5.72 10.45 4.38
C LEU A 25 -5.46 10.39 5.89
N ALA A 26 -4.25 10.01 6.29
CA ALA A 26 -3.86 9.91 7.70
C ALA A 26 -4.06 11.23 8.44
N GLU A 27 -3.67 12.35 7.81
CA GLU A 27 -3.91 13.70 8.34
C GLU A 27 -5.41 13.98 8.51
N LYS A 28 -6.21 13.69 7.48
CA LYS A 28 -7.66 14.01 7.48
C LYS A 28 -8.47 13.23 8.52
N ILE A 29 -8.10 11.98 8.79
CA ILE A 29 -8.81 11.13 9.75
C ILE A 29 -8.07 10.97 11.09
N ASN A 30 -7.02 11.74 11.30
CA ASN A 30 -6.19 11.71 12.51
C ASN A 30 -5.77 10.28 12.85
N SER A 31 -5.10 9.61 11.92
CA SER A 31 -4.62 8.24 12.07
C SER A 31 -3.10 8.14 12.04
N PHE A 32 -2.58 7.04 12.57
CA PHE A 32 -1.16 6.74 12.47
C PHE A 32 -0.85 6.14 11.09
N LEU A 33 0.21 6.62 10.46
CA LEU A 33 0.69 6.12 9.16
C LEU A 33 1.78 5.07 9.35
N ILE A 34 1.59 3.90 8.74
CA ILE A 34 2.61 2.87 8.58
C ILE A 34 3.00 2.84 7.10
N GLU A 35 4.19 3.37 6.79
CA GLU A 35 4.75 3.29 5.43
C GLU A 35 5.46 1.95 5.25
N GLY A 36 4.87 1.07 4.45
CA GLY A 36 5.38 -0.29 4.28
C GLY A 36 6.80 -0.37 3.75
N ASP A 37 7.21 0.57 2.90
CA ASP A 37 8.56 0.58 2.34
C ASP A 37 9.65 0.78 3.39
N ASP A 38 9.34 1.40 4.53
CA ASP A 38 10.30 1.60 5.62
C ASP A 38 10.71 0.29 6.32
N TYR A 39 9.98 -0.79 6.07
CA TYR A 39 10.19 -2.10 6.72
C TYR A 39 10.99 -3.08 5.87
N HIS A 40 11.39 -2.69 4.65
CA HIS A 40 12.26 -3.53 3.83
C HIS A 40 13.62 -3.74 4.49
N THR A 41 14.15 -4.97 4.35
CA THR A 41 15.51 -5.29 4.76
C THR A 41 16.52 -4.57 3.85
N LYS A 42 17.75 -4.41 4.34
CA LYS A 42 18.84 -3.85 3.53
C LYS A 42 19.10 -4.68 2.27
N GLU A 43 18.98 -6.00 2.38
CA GLU A 43 19.11 -6.93 1.26
C GLU A 43 18.04 -6.70 0.21
N ASN A 44 16.79 -6.50 0.61
CA ASN A 44 15.69 -6.19 -0.31
C ASN A 44 15.91 -4.85 -1.02
N ILE A 45 16.32 -3.84 -0.29
CA ILE A 45 16.62 -2.51 -0.88
C ILE A 45 17.77 -2.63 -1.89
N TYR A 46 18.83 -3.37 -1.55
CA TYR A 46 19.94 -3.63 -2.46
C TYR A 46 19.51 -4.37 -3.74
N LYS A 47 18.73 -5.45 -3.61
CA LYS A 47 18.18 -6.17 -4.76
C LYS A 47 17.38 -5.26 -5.68
N MET A 48 16.43 -4.50 -5.11
CA MET A 48 15.57 -3.60 -5.89
C MET A 48 16.38 -2.51 -6.59
N SER A 49 17.34 -1.89 -5.91
CA SER A 49 18.21 -0.87 -6.51
C SER A 49 19.10 -1.43 -7.62
N SER A 50 19.42 -2.72 -7.56
CA SER A 50 20.19 -3.44 -8.60
C SER A 50 19.32 -3.99 -9.73
N GLY A 51 18.02 -3.73 -9.73
CA GLY A 51 17.10 -4.21 -10.76
C GLY A 51 16.66 -5.66 -10.59
N VAL A 52 16.90 -6.26 -9.43
CA VAL A 52 16.53 -7.66 -9.14
C VAL A 52 15.16 -7.70 -8.47
N PRO A 53 14.15 -8.35 -9.07
CA PRO A 53 12.83 -8.50 -8.45
C PRO A 53 12.91 -9.31 -7.15
N LEU A 54 12.11 -8.90 -6.16
CA LEU A 54 11.96 -9.68 -4.93
C LEU A 54 11.08 -10.91 -5.18
N ASN A 55 11.50 -12.05 -4.66
CA ASN A 55 10.70 -13.26 -4.64
C ASN A 55 9.82 -13.33 -3.37
N ASP A 56 9.03 -14.39 -3.24
CA ASP A 56 8.14 -14.57 -2.07
C ASP A 56 8.92 -14.68 -0.76
N SER A 57 10.06 -15.35 -0.77
CA SER A 57 10.93 -15.50 0.41
C SER A 57 11.50 -14.15 0.86
N ASP A 58 11.95 -13.32 -0.09
CA ASP A 58 12.43 -11.97 0.20
C ASP A 58 11.36 -11.10 0.86
N ARG A 59 10.11 -11.27 0.44
CA ARG A 59 8.98 -10.47 0.95
C ARG A 59 8.45 -10.95 2.29
N TYR A 60 8.68 -12.19 2.66
CA TYR A 60 8.11 -12.78 3.87
C TYR A 60 8.49 -12.00 5.14
N GLU A 61 9.77 -11.77 5.38
CA GLU A 61 10.24 -11.02 6.55
C GLU A 61 9.70 -9.59 6.57
N TRP A 62 9.70 -8.93 5.43
CA TRP A 62 9.14 -7.59 5.26
C TRP A 62 7.66 -7.53 5.65
N LEU A 63 6.86 -8.46 5.13
CA LEU A 63 5.42 -8.53 5.44
C LEU A 63 5.16 -8.84 6.91
N ILE A 64 5.96 -9.70 7.53
CA ILE A 64 5.87 -10.00 8.96
C ILE A 64 6.17 -8.76 9.81
N LYS A 65 7.16 -7.97 9.45
CA LYS A 65 7.46 -6.71 10.14
C LYS A 65 6.29 -5.73 10.08
N ILE A 66 5.69 -5.56 8.90
CA ILE A 66 4.50 -4.70 8.73
C ILE A 66 3.34 -5.25 9.59
N LYS A 67 3.07 -6.54 9.50
CA LYS A 67 2.02 -7.19 10.31
C LYS A 67 2.19 -6.94 11.79
N ASN A 68 3.39 -7.12 12.31
CA ASN A 68 3.69 -6.92 13.74
C ASN A 68 3.45 -5.46 14.15
N GLU A 69 3.81 -4.51 13.31
CA GLU A 69 3.56 -3.09 13.59
C GLU A 69 2.06 -2.77 13.58
N ILE A 70 1.30 -3.34 12.66
CA ILE A 70 -0.16 -3.23 12.63
C ILE A 70 -0.76 -3.77 13.93
N LEU A 71 -0.41 -5.00 14.31
CA LEU A 71 -0.94 -5.65 15.51
C LEU A 71 -0.63 -4.90 16.79
N LYS A 72 0.52 -4.25 16.87
CA LYS A 72 0.93 -3.42 17.98
C LYS A 72 0.05 -2.19 18.19
N ARG A 73 -0.51 -1.65 17.09
CA ARG A 73 -1.18 -0.34 17.07
C ARG A 73 -2.68 -0.38 16.84
N ASN A 74 -3.21 -1.36 16.10
CA ASN A 74 -4.61 -1.38 15.65
C ASN A 74 -5.65 -1.45 16.77
N LYS A 75 -5.24 -1.80 17.97
CA LYS A 75 -6.10 -1.80 19.16
C LYS A 75 -6.11 -0.45 19.92
N LYS A 76 -5.26 0.47 19.51
CA LYS A 76 -5.02 1.73 20.23
C LYS A 76 -5.38 2.97 19.42
N GLN A 77 -5.38 2.87 18.11
CA GLN A 77 -5.58 4.02 17.21
C GLN A 77 -5.96 3.59 15.80
N ASN A 78 -6.52 4.52 15.04
CA ASN A 78 -6.76 4.33 13.62
C ASN A 78 -5.45 4.23 12.85
N LEU A 79 -5.40 3.39 11.81
CA LEU A 79 -4.21 3.17 10.99
C LEU A 79 -4.50 3.43 9.52
N VAL A 80 -3.53 4.03 8.85
CA VAL A 80 -3.38 3.99 7.40
C VAL A 80 -2.06 3.29 7.12
N VAL A 81 -2.11 2.21 6.35
CA VAL A 81 -0.96 1.37 6.05
C VAL A 81 -0.74 1.36 4.55
N THR A 82 0.50 1.55 4.09
CA THR A 82 0.86 1.34 2.70
C THR A 82 1.65 0.05 2.56
N CYS A 83 1.34 -0.72 1.54
CA CYS A 83 2.09 -1.91 1.16
C CYS A 83 1.71 -2.28 -0.26
N SER A 84 2.68 -2.64 -1.10
CA SER A 84 2.35 -3.08 -2.46
C SER A 84 1.37 -4.25 -2.47
N ALA A 85 1.54 -5.23 -1.57
CA ALA A 85 0.61 -6.33 -1.29
C ALA A 85 0.05 -6.99 -2.56
N LEU A 86 0.92 -7.24 -3.55
CA LEU A 86 0.56 -7.56 -4.93
C LEU A 86 -0.15 -8.90 -5.09
N LYS A 87 0.18 -9.90 -4.27
CA LYS A 87 -0.47 -11.22 -4.30
C LYS A 87 -1.47 -11.37 -3.17
N GLU A 88 -2.51 -12.15 -3.40
CA GLU A 88 -3.50 -12.43 -2.36
C GLU A 88 -2.88 -13.07 -1.10
N LYS A 89 -1.91 -13.97 -1.27
CA LYS A 89 -1.20 -14.56 -0.13
C LYS A 89 -0.44 -13.55 0.71
N TYR A 90 0.04 -12.45 0.12
CA TYR A 90 0.68 -11.36 0.87
C TYR A 90 -0.36 -10.61 1.71
N ARG A 91 -1.51 -10.32 1.13
CA ARG A 91 -2.64 -9.68 1.83
C ARG A 91 -3.15 -10.55 2.97
N THR A 92 -3.30 -11.86 2.72
CA THR A 92 -3.68 -12.83 3.76
C THR A 92 -2.68 -12.84 4.91
N LEU A 93 -1.39 -12.81 4.61
CA LEU A 93 -0.33 -12.78 5.64
C LEU A 93 -0.41 -11.50 6.50
N LEU A 94 -0.75 -10.36 5.93
CA LEU A 94 -0.94 -9.10 6.66
C LEU A 94 -2.17 -9.12 7.57
N GLY A 95 -3.13 -10.02 7.36
CA GLY A 95 -4.32 -10.18 8.18
C GLY A 95 -5.52 -9.37 7.69
N PRO A 96 -6.14 -9.73 6.54
CA PRO A 96 -7.15 -8.93 5.85
C PRO A 96 -8.49 -8.80 6.57
N GLN A 97 -8.78 -9.62 7.57
CA GLN A 97 -10.10 -9.68 8.21
C GLN A 97 -10.54 -8.38 8.88
N ASN A 98 -9.60 -7.47 9.14
CA ASN A 98 -9.86 -6.22 9.84
C ASN A 98 -9.45 -4.97 9.04
N PHE A 99 -9.17 -5.11 7.74
CA PHE A 99 -8.72 -4.00 6.91
C PHE A 99 -9.76 -3.57 5.90
N ASN A 100 -9.84 -2.27 5.69
CA ASN A 100 -10.49 -1.70 4.53
C ASN A 100 -9.44 -1.60 3.44
N LEU A 101 -9.45 -2.58 2.53
CA LEU A 101 -8.48 -2.68 1.46
C LEU A 101 -8.78 -1.64 0.38
N VAL A 102 -7.81 -0.81 0.09
CA VAL A 102 -7.84 0.21 -0.98
C VAL A 102 -6.86 -0.20 -2.06
N TYR A 103 -7.34 -0.38 -3.27
CA TYR A 103 -6.50 -0.70 -4.43
C TYR A 103 -6.36 0.52 -5.34
N LEU A 104 -5.14 1.06 -5.41
CA LEU A 104 -4.81 2.12 -6.36
C LEU A 104 -4.46 1.50 -7.71
N LYS A 105 -5.41 1.57 -8.64
CA LYS A 105 -5.28 0.96 -9.96
C LYS A 105 -4.70 1.97 -10.94
N VAL A 106 -3.49 1.72 -11.42
CA VAL A 106 -2.83 2.51 -12.45
C VAL A 106 -2.44 1.64 -13.63
N SER A 107 -2.39 2.23 -14.82
CA SER A 107 -1.88 1.53 -16.00
C SER A 107 -0.36 1.35 -15.92
N LYS A 108 0.14 0.33 -16.60
CA LYS A 108 1.58 0.10 -16.73
C LYS A 108 2.29 1.34 -17.31
N LYS A 109 1.68 1.96 -18.32
CA LYS A 109 2.17 3.21 -18.94
C LYS A 109 2.35 4.32 -17.91
N THR A 110 1.33 4.59 -17.10
CA THR A 110 1.38 5.62 -16.05
C THR A 110 2.44 5.30 -15.01
N ALA A 111 2.54 4.05 -14.56
CA ALA A 111 3.55 3.64 -13.58
C ALA A 111 4.97 3.88 -14.11
N HIS A 112 5.25 3.49 -15.37
CA HIS A 112 6.54 3.75 -16.01
C HIS A 112 6.85 5.24 -16.13
N GLN A 113 5.90 6.05 -16.57
CA GLN A 113 6.07 7.50 -16.70
C GLN A 113 6.41 8.13 -15.34
N ARG A 114 5.73 7.73 -14.29
CA ARG A 114 5.98 8.26 -12.94
C ARG A 114 7.33 7.84 -12.37
N ILE A 115 7.75 6.60 -12.59
CA ILE A 115 9.07 6.12 -12.16
C ILE A 115 10.18 6.90 -12.87
N ARG A 116 10.08 7.07 -14.19
CA ARG A 116 11.08 7.79 -14.99
C ARG A 116 11.20 9.27 -14.59
N SER A 117 10.11 9.89 -14.14
CA SER A 117 10.12 11.30 -13.71
C SER A 117 10.64 11.50 -12.29
N ARG A 118 10.76 10.45 -11.48
CA ARG A 118 11.24 10.54 -10.09
C ARG A 118 12.77 10.57 -10.03
N GLN A 119 13.32 11.58 -9.36
CA GLN A 119 14.74 11.64 -9.04
C GLN A 119 15.01 10.96 -7.69
N GLY A 120 16.16 10.26 -7.58
CA GLY A 120 16.58 9.65 -6.32
C GLY A 120 15.78 8.43 -5.87
N HIS A 121 14.96 7.85 -6.74
CA HIS A 121 14.18 6.65 -6.44
C HIS A 121 15.07 5.40 -6.53
N PHE A 122 14.99 4.50 -5.54
CA PHE A 122 15.83 3.30 -5.49
C PHE A 122 15.34 2.16 -6.41
N MET A 123 14.14 2.28 -6.99
CA MET A 123 13.56 1.22 -7.84
C MET A 123 13.75 1.55 -9.33
N PRO A 124 14.51 0.71 -10.07
CA PRO A 124 14.62 0.85 -11.53
C PRO A 124 13.29 0.65 -12.25
N ASP A 125 13.15 1.31 -13.39
CA ASP A 125 11.98 1.20 -14.29
C ASP A 125 11.66 -0.27 -14.66
N SER A 126 12.67 -1.11 -14.82
CA SER A 126 12.52 -2.54 -15.14
C SER A 126 11.72 -3.33 -14.10
N LEU A 127 11.72 -2.91 -12.84
CA LEU A 127 10.95 -3.60 -11.79
C LEU A 127 9.45 -3.36 -11.86
N VAL A 128 9.02 -2.32 -12.56
CA VAL A 128 7.58 -2.05 -12.79
C VAL A 128 6.93 -3.22 -13.50
N ASP A 129 7.56 -3.72 -14.57
CA ASP A 129 7.04 -4.87 -15.32
C ASP A 129 6.93 -6.13 -14.45
N SER A 130 7.92 -6.38 -13.60
CA SER A 130 7.88 -7.52 -12.69
C SER A 130 6.75 -7.44 -11.67
N GLN A 131 6.41 -6.23 -11.21
CA GLN A 131 5.30 -6.04 -10.29
C GLN A 131 3.94 -6.26 -10.97
N PHE A 132 3.75 -5.78 -12.19
CA PHE A 132 2.54 -6.07 -12.96
C PHE A 132 2.39 -7.55 -13.27
N ALA A 133 3.50 -8.26 -13.52
CA ALA A 133 3.49 -9.69 -13.81
C ALA A 133 2.97 -10.53 -12.64
N ILE A 134 3.21 -10.12 -11.40
CA ILE A 134 2.76 -10.86 -10.21
C ILE A 134 1.52 -10.28 -9.54
N LEU A 135 1.02 -9.14 -10.01
CA LEU A 135 -0.17 -8.49 -9.47
C LEU A 135 -1.39 -9.38 -9.62
N GLU A 136 -1.97 -9.74 -8.50
CA GLU A 136 -3.29 -10.35 -8.40
C GLU A 136 -4.28 -9.28 -7.94
N GLU A 137 -5.10 -8.77 -8.86
CA GLU A 137 -6.08 -7.73 -8.51
C GLU A 137 -7.04 -8.24 -7.44
N PRO A 138 -7.27 -7.48 -6.35
CA PRO A 138 -8.17 -7.91 -5.29
C PRO A 138 -9.62 -7.92 -5.76
N GLN A 139 -10.36 -8.96 -5.41
CA GLN A 139 -11.78 -9.08 -5.77
C GLN A 139 -12.68 -8.19 -4.91
N LYS A 140 -12.31 -8.01 -3.63
CA LYS A 140 -13.07 -7.18 -2.68
C LYS A 140 -12.18 -6.05 -2.18
N SER A 141 -12.36 -4.89 -2.75
CA SER A 141 -11.60 -3.70 -2.35
C SER A 141 -12.31 -2.42 -2.78
N ILE A 142 -11.88 -1.32 -2.19
CA ILE A 142 -12.20 0.02 -2.68
C ILE A 142 -11.21 0.30 -3.81
N VAL A 143 -11.68 0.31 -5.06
CA VAL A 143 -10.84 0.58 -6.22
C VAL A 143 -10.83 2.07 -6.54
N LEU A 144 -9.64 2.66 -6.58
CA LEU A 144 -9.42 4.05 -6.98
C LEU A 144 -8.51 4.03 -8.22
N ASP A 145 -9.04 4.39 -9.35
CA ASP A 145 -8.30 4.39 -10.61
C ASP A 145 -7.86 5.80 -11.05
N GLU A 146 -7.16 5.86 -12.18
CA GLU A 146 -6.57 7.09 -12.73
C GLU A 146 -7.59 8.15 -13.14
N SER A 147 -8.89 7.84 -13.19
CA SER A 147 -9.95 8.81 -13.50
C SER A 147 -10.13 9.83 -12.36
N LEU A 148 -9.69 9.49 -11.16
CA LEU A 148 -9.74 10.35 -9.98
C LEU A 148 -8.39 11.02 -9.74
N ASN A 149 -8.40 12.31 -9.40
CA ASN A 149 -7.21 12.97 -8.88
C ASN A 149 -6.99 12.65 -7.40
N THR A 150 -5.85 13.01 -6.86
CA THR A 150 -5.47 12.73 -5.47
C THR A 150 -6.50 13.25 -4.46
N ASN A 151 -6.99 14.47 -4.65
CA ASN A 151 -7.95 15.07 -3.72
C ASN A 151 -9.31 14.34 -3.75
N GLU A 152 -9.78 13.94 -4.92
CA GLU A 152 -11.00 13.15 -5.09
C GLU A 152 -10.87 11.77 -4.42
N MET A 153 -9.73 11.10 -4.58
CA MET A 153 -9.45 9.82 -3.92
C MET A 153 -9.49 9.94 -2.40
N VAL A 154 -8.80 10.94 -1.85
CA VAL A 154 -8.77 11.18 -0.40
C VAL A 154 -10.17 11.52 0.12
N LYS A 155 -10.91 12.38 -0.57
CA LYS A 155 -12.28 12.74 -0.21
C LYS A 155 -13.20 11.52 -0.15
N LYS A 156 -13.10 10.63 -1.13
CA LYS A 156 -13.87 9.37 -1.16
C LYS A 156 -13.55 8.48 0.04
N LEU A 157 -12.28 8.32 0.39
CA LEU A 157 -11.87 7.51 1.54
C LEU A 157 -12.30 8.14 2.87
N VAL A 158 -12.20 9.45 3.01
CA VAL A 158 -12.70 10.17 4.19
C VAL A 158 -14.21 9.98 4.34
N SER A 159 -14.96 10.04 3.25
CA SER A 159 -16.42 9.80 3.26
C SER A 159 -16.75 8.38 3.73
N ILE A 160 -16.03 7.38 3.26
CA ILE A 160 -16.18 5.98 3.70
C ILE A 160 -15.88 5.84 5.20
N TYR A 161 -14.82 6.46 5.67
CA TYR A 161 -14.47 6.46 7.09
C TYR A 161 -15.59 7.06 7.94
N LYS A 162 -16.10 8.24 7.57
CA LYS A 162 -17.17 8.91 8.30
C LYS A 162 -18.46 8.10 8.32
N SER A 163 -18.87 7.51 7.20
CA SER A 163 -20.09 6.70 7.13
C SER A 163 -20.04 5.43 7.95
N THR A 164 -18.85 4.94 8.28
CA THR A 164 -18.67 3.72 9.08
C THR A 164 -18.52 4.02 10.57
N TYR A 165 -17.98 5.18 10.96
CA TYR A 165 -17.56 5.48 12.33
C TYR A 165 -18.27 6.69 12.98
N GLN A 166 -19.05 7.42 12.25
CA GLN A 166 -19.85 8.56 12.72
C GLN A 166 -21.32 8.39 12.36
#